data_7576eedf159c1b0bbb9825cf7b411bdc
#
_entry.id   7576eedf159c1b0bbb9825cf7b411bdc
#
_cell.length_a   1.000
_cell.length_b   1.000
_cell.length_c   1.000
_cell.angle_alpha   90.00
_cell.angle_beta   90.00
_cell.angle_gamma   90.00
#
_symmetry.space_group_name_H-M   'P 1'
#
loop_
_entity.id
_entity.type
_entity.pdbx_description
1 polymer ?
#
loop_
_entity_poly.entity_id
_entity_poly.type
_entity_poly.pdbx_seq_one_letter_code
_entity_poly.pdbx_strand_id
1 'polypeptide(L)'
;MTVKLVRETKESRVEVELDRGSDPARIETGKPFFDHMLATFGRYAGLNLTVRARGDLTHHLMEDVAIAVGMAFRRMIPATAARFGERTVPMDDALVQAAVDVGGRAYYRGRLPNALYEHWMRSFAENAGATVHLRVLRGRNRHHVVECAFKALGLAVRDALAEGGTVFSLKGAVKVTEG
;
A
#
# COMPACT_ATOMS: atom_id res chain seq x y z
N MET A 1 7.31 7.37 14.40
CA MET A 1 8.65 7.22 13.73
C MET A 1 8.43 7.45 12.24
N THR A 2 9.02 8.51 11.70
CA THR A 2 8.91 8.83 10.27
C THR A 2 9.95 8.05 9.48
N VAL A 3 9.53 7.30 8.48
CA VAL A 3 10.41 6.62 7.52
C VAL A 3 10.60 7.54 6.31
N LYS A 4 11.86 7.81 5.96
CA LYS A 4 12.23 8.53 4.75
C LYS A 4 12.99 7.60 3.82
N LEU A 5 12.63 7.61 2.54
CA LEU A 5 13.21 6.75 1.53
C LEU A 5 13.33 7.53 0.21
N VAL A 6 14.48 7.40 -0.44
CA VAL A 6 14.69 7.86 -1.81
C VAL A 6 15.07 6.64 -2.65
N ARG A 7 14.36 6.44 -3.75
CA ARG A 7 14.69 5.44 -4.77
C ARG A 7 14.96 6.16 -6.08
N GLU A 8 16.12 5.91 -6.64
CA GLU A 8 16.56 6.52 -7.88
C GLU A 8 17.07 5.45 -8.85
N THR A 9 16.59 5.52 -10.07
CA THR A 9 17.01 4.68 -11.19
C THR A 9 17.37 5.58 -12.36
N LYS A 10 17.72 5.02 -13.51
CA LYS A 10 17.90 5.79 -14.74
C LYS A 10 16.58 6.35 -15.29
N GLU A 11 15.46 5.76 -14.90
CA GLU A 11 14.11 6.02 -15.46
C GLU A 11 13.26 6.90 -14.55
N SER A 12 13.53 6.88 -13.24
CA SER A 12 12.71 7.57 -12.24
C SER A 12 13.49 7.99 -11.01
N ARG A 13 12.94 8.98 -10.30
CA ARG A 13 13.32 9.34 -8.93
C ARG A 13 12.07 9.49 -8.08
N VAL A 14 12.03 8.78 -6.97
CA VAL A 14 10.90 8.75 -6.03
C VAL A 14 11.40 9.03 -4.62
N GLU A 15 10.78 10.01 -3.97
CA GLU A 15 11.00 10.35 -2.57
C GLU A 15 9.73 10.06 -1.79
N VAL A 16 9.84 9.31 -0.69
CA VAL A 16 8.72 8.93 0.17
C VAL A 16 9.05 9.32 1.61
N GLU A 17 8.10 10.00 2.26
CA GLU A 17 8.07 10.13 3.72
C GLU A 17 6.76 9.52 4.23
N LEU A 18 6.86 8.66 5.23
CA LEU A 18 5.74 7.89 5.75
C LEU A 18 5.82 7.76 7.26
N ASP A 19 4.74 8.08 7.96
CA ASP A 19 4.52 7.74 9.35
C ASP A 19 3.04 7.49 9.66
N ARG A 20 2.72 7.12 10.90
CA ARG A 20 1.33 6.97 11.34
C ARG A 20 0.75 8.34 11.68
N GLY A 21 -0.43 8.63 11.19
CA GLY A 21 -1.11 9.88 11.44
C GLY A 21 -2.30 10.12 10.53
N SER A 22 -2.87 11.30 10.65
CA SER A 22 -4.07 11.73 9.90
C SER A 22 -3.86 13.05 9.15
N ASP A 23 -2.61 13.49 9.01
CA ASP A 23 -2.31 14.70 8.25
C ASP A 23 -2.66 14.49 6.77
N PRO A 24 -3.05 15.54 6.06
CA PRO A 24 -3.30 15.47 4.63
C PRO A 24 -2.07 14.97 3.86
N ALA A 25 -2.28 13.99 2.98
CA ALA A 25 -1.22 13.49 2.12
C ALA A 25 -0.71 14.61 1.18
N ARG A 26 0.60 14.58 0.90
CA ARG A 26 1.26 15.50 -0.04
C ARG A 26 1.84 14.67 -1.18
N ILE A 27 1.12 14.61 -2.30
CA ILE A 27 1.46 13.75 -3.42
C ILE A 27 1.72 14.57 -4.67
N GLU A 28 2.88 14.41 -5.27
CA GLU A 28 3.36 15.14 -6.43
C GLU A 28 3.99 14.15 -7.42
N THR A 29 3.17 13.46 -8.22
CA THR A 29 3.66 12.56 -9.29
C THR A 29 3.40 13.13 -10.69
N GLY A 30 2.66 14.23 -10.79
CA GLY A 30 2.24 14.80 -12.07
C GLY A 30 1.14 13.99 -12.77
N LYS A 31 0.51 13.04 -12.08
CA LYS A 31 -0.60 12.21 -12.57
C LYS A 31 -1.81 12.40 -11.64
N PRO A 32 -2.73 13.33 -11.91
CA PRO A 32 -3.76 13.75 -10.97
C PRO A 32 -4.61 12.63 -10.37
N PHE A 33 -5.03 11.66 -11.19
CA PHE A 33 -5.81 10.54 -10.69
C PHE A 33 -4.97 9.60 -9.80
N PHE A 34 -3.71 9.40 -10.14
CA PHE A 34 -2.81 8.60 -9.31
C PHE A 34 -2.49 9.30 -7.99
N ASP A 35 -2.27 10.62 -8.02
CA ASP A 35 -2.07 11.44 -6.82
C ASP A 35 -3.29 11.31 -5.89
N HIS A 36 -4.49 11.37 -6.44
CA HIS A 36 -5.72 11.14 -5.68
C HIS A 36 -5.81 9.72 -5.09
N MET A 37 -5.39 8.69 -5.83
CA MET A 37 -5.38 7.31 -5.32
C MET A 37 -4.40 7.12 -4.16
N LEU A 38 -3.19 7.68 -4.25
CA LEU A 38 -2.21 7.63 -3.17
C LEU A 38 -2.68 8.41 -1.93
N ALA A 39 -3.26 9.59 -2.12
CA ALA A 39 -3.84 10.37 -1.04
C ALA A 39 -5.01 9.61 -0.36
N THR A 40 -5.84 8.95 -1.16
CA THR A 40 -6.92 8.08 -0.66
C THR A 40 -6.34 6.94 0.17
N PHE A 41 -5.34 6.21 -0.34
CA PHE A 41 -4.67 5.14 0.41
C PHE A 41 -4.13 5.66 1.76
N GLY A 42 -3.33 6.73 1.75
CA GLY A 42 -2.75 7.31 2.96
C GLY A 42 -3.82 7.65 3.99
N ARG A 43 -4.86 8.37 3.59
CA ARG A 43 -5.98 8.77 4.46
C ARG A 43 -6.69 7.58 5.10
N TYR A 44 -7.07 6.58 4.30
CA TYR A 44 -7.82 5.42 4.80
C TYR A 44 -6.95 4.45 5.61
N ALA A 45 -5.65 4.39 5.31
CA ALA A 45 -4.68 3.61 6.07
C ALA A 45 -4.27 4.28 7.41
N GLY A 46 -4.64 5.54 7.65
CA GLY A 46 -4.18 6.30 8.82
C GLY A 46 -2.69 6.61 8.77
N LEU A 47 -2.22 6.99 7.59
CA LEU A 47 -0.82 7.26 7.30
C LEU A 47 -0.64 8.70 6.80
N ASN A 48 0.32 9.42 7.39
CA ASN A 48 0.86 10.64 6.82
C ASN A 48 1.78 10.25 5.68
N LEU A 49 1.35 10.47 4.44
CA LEU A 49 2.06 10.06 3.24
C LEU A 49 2.49 11.27 2.42
N THR A 50 3.79 11.43 2.24
CA THR A 50 4.35 12.37 1.27
C THR A 50 5.07 11.59 0.18
N VAL A 51 4.73 11.86 -1.08
CA VAL A 51 5.39 11.27 -2.27
C VAL A 51 5.72 12.39 -3.24
N ARG A 52 6.98 12.47 -3.64
CA ARG A 52 7.44 13.26 -4.79
C ARG A 52 8.09 12.32 -5.77
N ALA A 53 7.58 12.29 -7.00
CA ALA A 53 8.09 11.37 -8.00
C ALA A 53 8.12 12.00 -9.40
N ARG A 54 9.15 11.67 -10.15
CA ARG A 54 9.30 11.99 -11.56
C ARG A 54 9.87 10.79 -12.29
N GLY A 55 9.44 10.56 -13.49
CA GLY A 55 9.90 9.45 -14.32
C GLY A 55 9.60 9.70 -15.79
N ASP A 56 10.17 8.89 -16.65
CA ASP A 56 10.04 8.97 -18.11
C ASP A 56 8.65 8.48 -18.57
N LEU A 57 8.26 7.27 -18.19
CA LEU A 57 6.99 6.64 -18.56
C LEU A 57 6.06 6.50 -17.37
N THR A 58 4.74 6.61 -17.63
CA THR A 58 3.73 6.44 -16.59
C THR A 58 3.83 5.07 -15.89
N HIS A 59 4.14 4.00 -16.63
CA HIS A 59 4.29 2.66 -16.07
C HIS A 59 5.46 2.60 -15.08
N HIS A 60 6.65 3.03 -15.50
CA HIS A 60 7.85 3.07 -14.65
C HIS A 60 7.63 3.92 -13.39
N LEU A 61 7.05 5.11 -13.57
CA LEU A 61 6.72 6.00 -12.46
C LEU A 61 5.81 5.33 -11.43
N MET A 62 4.70 4.73 -11.87
CA MET A 62 3.73 4.12 -10.96
C MET A 62 4.30 2.88 -10.26
N GLU A 63 5.07 2.07 -10.97
CA GLU A 63 5.77 0.91 -10.41
C GLU A 63 6.79 1.34 -9.35
N ASP A 64 7.66 2.29 -9.67
CA ASP A 64 8.71 2.76 -8.77
C ASP A 64 8.15 3.45 -7.52
N VAL A 65 7.03 4.17 -7.66
CA VAL A 65 6.29 4.69 -6.51
C VAL A 65 5.73 3.56 -5.65
N ALA A 66 5.14 2.52 -6.25
CA ALA A 66 4.63 1.36 -5.50
C ALA A 66 5.73 0.65 -4.72
N ILE A 67 6.89 0.44 -5.35
CA ILE A 67 8.08 -0.15 -4.74
C ILE A 67 8.54 0.71 -3.55
N ALA A 68 8.73 2.01 -3.75
CA ALA A 68 9.23 2.91 -2.71
C ALA A 68 8.26 3.03 -1.52
N VAL A 69 6.95 3.16 -1.78
CA VAL A 69 5.91 3.19 -0.73
C VAL A 69 5.84 1.85 0.00
N GLY A 70 5.92 0.72 -0.72
CA GLY A 70 5.95 -0.62 -0.12
C GLY A 70 7.17 -0.81 0.79
N MET A 71 8.37 -0.42 0.34
CA MET A 71 9.60 -0.49 1.15
C MET A 71 9.53 0.41 2.40
N ALA A 72 8.99 1.62 2.28
CA ALA A 72 8.81 2.52 3.41
C ALA A 72 7.80 1.94 4.40
N PHE A 73 6.68 1.42 3.90
CA PHE A 73 5.65 0.76 4.69
C PHE A 73 6.21 -0.43 5.48
N ARG A 74 6.97 -1.31 4.84
CA ARG A 74 7.60 -2.47 5.51
C ARG A 74 8.43 -2.08 6.72
N ARG A 75 9.14 -0.95 6.65
CA ARG A 75 10.00 -0.46 7.74
C ARG A 75 9.22 0.07 8.94
N MET A 76 7.95 0.43 8.75
CA MET A 76 7.13 0.99 9.83
C MET A 76 6.17 -0.03 10.46
N ILE A 77 6.10 -1.27 9.95
CA ILE A 77 5.26 -2.31 10.55
C ILE A 77 5.78 -2.61 11.96
N PRO A 78 4.99 -2.36 13.02
CA PRO A 78 5.43 -2.67 14.37
C PRO A 78 5.50 -4.19 14.60
N ALA A 79 6.44 -4.64 15.43
CA ALA A 79 6.54 -6.07 15.78
C ALA A 79 5.27 -6.60 16.48
N THR A 80 4.50 -5.70 17.11
CA THR A 80 3.24 -5.97 17.82
C THR A 80 2.01 -5.71 16.98
N ALA A 81 2.16 -5.54 15.65
CA ALA A 81 1.02 -5.31 14.76
C ALA A 81 0.01 -6.46 14.86
N ALA A 82 -1.28 -6.15 14.72
CA ALA A 82 -2.36 -7.13 14.64
C ALA A 82 -2.19 -8.08 13.43
N ARG A 83 -1.42 -7.66 12.42
CA ARG A 83 -1.05 -8.37 11.18
C ARG A 83 -2.18 -8.52 10.18
N PHE A 84 -3.36 -8.90 10.62
CA PHE A 84 -4.48 -9.19 9.73
C PHE A 84 -5.46 -8.02 9.72
N GLY A 85 -5.92 -7.65 8.54
CA GLY A 85 -6.99 -6.69 8.35
C GLY A 85 -7.83 -7.06 7.14
N GLU A 86 -9.13 -6.80 7.23
CA GLU A 86 -10.06 -7.07 6.15
C GLU A 86 -11.13 -5.99 6.12
N ARG A 87 -11.44 -5.48 4.93
CA ARG A 87 -12.53 -4.53 4.71
C ARG A 87 -13.22 -4.76 3.38
N THR A 88 -14.53 -4.72 3.42
CA THR A 88 -15.39 -4.62 2.25
C THR A 88 -15.96 -3.21 2.21
N VAL A 89 -15.69 -2.47 1.15
CA VAL A 89 -16.02 -1.05 1.03
C VAL A 89 -16.95 -0.85 -0.16
N PRO A 90 -18.09 -0.17 0.01
CA PRO A 90 -18.92 0.31 -1.08
C PRO A 90 -18.47 1.69 -1.53
N MET A 91 -18.59 1.98 -2.81
CA MET A 91 -18.45 3.30 -3.40
C MET A 91 -19.30 3.36 -4.67
N ASP A 92 -20.41 4.09 -4.62
CA ASP A 92 -21.41 4.17 -5.69
C ASP A 92 -21.80 2.76 -6.21
N ASP A 93 -21.51 2.46 -7.48
CA ASP A 93 -21.78 1.14 -8.08
C ASP A 93 -20.71 0.09 -7.74
N ALA A 94 -19.60 0.49 -7.12
CA ALA A 94 -18.49 -0.41 -6.80
C ALA A 94 -18.60 -0.98 -5.38
N LEU A 95 -18.22 -2.24 -5.25
CA LEU A 95 -18.05 -2.94 -3.99
C LEU A 95 -16.77 -3.77 -4.08
N VAL A 96 -15.78 -3.45 -3.24
CA VAL A 96 -14.47 -4.12 -3.25
C VAL A 96 -14.10 -4.60 -1.85
N GLN A 97 -13.60 -5.81 -1.78
CA GLN A 97 -13.05 -6.43 -0.58
C GLN A 97 -11.52 -6.46 -0.68
N ALA A 98 -10.84 -6.07 0.41
CA ALA A 98 -9.41 -6.23 0.60
C ALA A 98 -9.15 -7.01 1.89
N ALA A 99 -8.26 -8.01 1.83
CA ALA A 99 -7.74 -8.72 2.99
C ALA A 99 -6.21 -8.71 2.95
N VAL A 100 -5.58 -8.39 4.07
CA VAL A 100 -4.12 -8.25 4.18
C VAL A 100 -3.55 -9.04 5.36
N ASP A 101 -2.32 -9.54 5.20
CA ASP A 101 -1.44 -10.00 6.27
C ASP A 101 -0.12 -9.24 6.15
N VAL A 102 0.18 -8.37 7.10
CA VAL A 102 1.40 -7.55 7.10
C VAL A 102 2.51 -8.23 7.93
N GLY A 103 3.76 -8.05 7.51
CA GLY A 103 4.92 -8.67 8.18
C GLY A 103 5.06 -10.17 7.90
N GLY A 104 4.36 -10.69 6.90
CA GLY A 104 4.41 -12.08 6.45
C GLY A 104 5.19 -12.24 5.14
N ARG A 105 4.71 -13.14 4.30
CA ARG A 105 5.25 -13.39 2.96
C ARG A 105 4.60 -12.46 1.95
N ALA A 106 5.40 -11.96 1.02
CA ALA A 106 4.89 -11.18 -0.09
C ALA A 106 4.04 -12.05 -1.03
N TYR A 107 2.80 -11.64 -1.24
CA TYR A 107 1.87 -12.28 -2.18
C TYR A 107 0.78 -11.33 -2.58
N TYR A 108 0.45 -11.30 -3.85
CA TYR A 108 -0.69 -10.54 -4.36
C TYR A 108 -1.62 -11.43 -5.17
N ARG A 109 -2.92 -11.33 -4.89
CA ARG A 109 -3.97 -11.88 -5.72
C ARG A 109 -5.14 -10.90 -5.85
N GLY A 110 -5.39 -10.46 -7.06
CA GLY A 110 -6.51 -9.58 -7.38
C GLY A 110 -6.58 -9.27 -8.86
N ARG A 111 -7.69 -8.68 -9.29
CA ARG A 111 -7.85 -8.10 -10.62
C ARG A 111 -8.56 -6.76 -10.51
N LEU A 112 -7.99 -5.76 -11.17
CA LEU A 112 -8.60 -4.45 -11.35
C LEU A 112 -8.88 -4.19 -12.83
N PRO A 113 -9.87 -3.35 -13.15
CA PRO A 113 -10.22 -3.03 -14.54
C PRO A 113 -9.17 -2.15 -15.24
N ASN A 114 -8.11 -1.77 -14.55
CA ASN A 114 -6.98 -1.01 -15.06
C ASN A 114 -5.67 -1.69 -14.65
N ALA A 115 -4.90 -2.16 -15.64
CA ALA A 115 -3.69 -2.94 -15.43
C ALA A 115 -2.59 -2.17 -14.67
N LEU A 116 -2.47 -0.84 -14.86
CA LEU A 116 -1.48 -0.02 -14.14
C LEU A 116 -1.74 0.00 -12.63
N TYR A 117 -3.00 0.14 -12.22
CA TYR A 117 -3.36 0.12 -10.79
C TYR A 117 -3.27 -1.28 -10.20
N GLU A 118 -3.60 -2.33 -10.96
CA GLU A 118 -3.35 -3.72 -10.55
C GLU A 118 -1.85 -3.97 -10.34
N HIS A 119 -1.02 -3.48 -11.26
CA HIS A 119 0.44 -3.58 -11.16
C HIS A 119 0.95 -2.84 -9.93
N TRP A 120 0.43 -1.62 -9.67
CA TRP A 120 0.74 -0.88 -8.45
C TRP A 120 0.43 -1.70 -7.18
N MET A 121 -0.76 -2.31 -7.09
CA MET A 121 -1.16 -3.13 -5.93
C MET A 121 -0.21 -4.31 -5.71
N ARG A 122 0.20 -4.97 -6.79
CA ARG A 122 1.17 -6.08 -6.78
C ARG A 122 2.54 -5.62 -6.29
N SER A 123 3.08 -4.60 -6.91
CA SER A 123 4.42 -4.08 -6.57
C SER A 123 4.46 -3.54 -5.14
N PHE A 124 3.38 -2.91 -4.67
CA PHE A 124 3.23 -2.51 -3.28
C PHE A 124 3.27 -3.73 -2.34
N ALA A 125 2.44 -4.75 -2.58
CA ALA A 125 2.35 -5.94 -1.73
C ALA A 125 3.70 -6.67 -1.63
N GLU A 126 4.39 -6.83 -2.76
CA GLU A 126 5.69 -7.48 -2.86
C GLU A 126 6.75 -6.75 -2.03
N ASN A 127 6.83 -5.42 -2.15
CA ASN A 127 7.85 -4.63 -1.46
C ASN A 127 7.47 -4.28 0.00
N ALA A 128 6.20 -4.26 0.31
CA ALA A 128 5.70 -4.19 1.69
C ALA A 128 5.94 -5.48 2.49
N GLY A 129 6.29 -6.60 1.82
CA GLY A 129 6.36 -7.91 2.46
C GLY A 129 5.00 -8.33 3.02
N ALA A 130 3.93 -8.04 2.28
CA ALA A 130 2.57 -8.30 2.71
C ALA A 130 1.86 -9.26 1.76
N THR A 131 0.98 -10.09 2.31
CA THR A 131 -0.04 -10.79 1.52
C THR A 131 -1.22 -9.86 1.33
N VAL A 132 -1.64 -9.65 0.08
CA VAL A 132 -2.80 -8.82 -0.27
C VAL A 132 -3.72 -9.61 -1.20
N HIS A 133 -4.96 -9.79 -0.77
CA HIS A 133 -6.06 -10.27 -1.60
C HIS A 133 -7.04 -9.15 -1.89
N LEU A 134 -7.37 -8.94 -3.16
CA LEU A 134 -8.35 -7.97 -3.63
C LEU A 134 -9.43 -8.68 -4.45
N ARG A 135 -10.69 -8.44 -4.11
CA ARG A 135 -11.85 -8.93 -4.87
C ARG A 135 -12.78 -7.79 -5.22
N VAL A 136 -12.96 -7.55 -6.50
CA VAL A 136 -14.04 -6.70 -7.01
C VAL A 136 -15.31 -7.54 -6.98
N LEU A 137 -16.20 -7.24 -6.07
CA LEU A 137 -17.48 -7.94 -5.90
C LEU A 137 -18.53 -7.39 -6.86
N ARG A 138 -18.51 -6.06 -7.08
CA ARG A 138 -19.37 -5.32 -8.01
C ARG A 138 -18.65 -4.08 -8.51
N GLY A 139 -19.11 -3.52 -9.62
CA GLY A 139 -18.70 -2.24 -10.19
C GLY A 139 -18.54 -2.31 -11.71
N ARG A 140 -19.05 -1.29 -12.39
CA ARG A 140 -18.91 -1.10 -13.84
C ARG A 140 -18.04 0.09 -14.17
N ASN A 141 -18.13 1.15 -13.35
CA ASN A 141 -17.30 2.33 -13.53
C ASN A 141 -15.88 2.04 -13.05
N ARG A 142 -14.91 2.09 -13.98
CA ARG A 142 -13.50 1.78 -13.69
C ARG A 142 -12.89 2.71 -12.64
N HIS A 143 -13.27 3.99 -12.64
CA HIS A 143 -12.83 4.96 -11.64
C HIS A 143 -13.30 4.54 -10.23
N HIS A 144 -14.60 4.27 -10.08
CA HIS A 144 -15.17 3.86 -8.79
C HIS A 144 -14.53 2.56 -8.27
N VAL A 145 -14.32 1.59 -9.15
CA VAL A 145 -13.69 0.31 -8.76
C VAL A 145 -12.26 0.52 -8.27
N VAL A 146 -11.45 1.31 -8.99
CA VAL A 146 -10.05 1.57 -8.60
C VAL A 146 -10.01 2.35 -7.29
N GLU A 147 -10.77 3.43 -7.16
CA GLU A 147 -10.80 4.22 -5.92
C GLU A 147 -11.32 3.41 -4.73
N CYS A 148 -12.37 2.62 -4.93
CA CYS A 148 -12.90 1.71 -3.93
C CYS A 148 -11.84 0.69 -3.47
N ALA A 149 -11.00 0.18 -4.39
CA ALA A 149 -9.91 -0.72 -4.06
C ALA A 149 -8.83 -0.06 -3.18
N PHE A 150 -8.46 1.20 -3.47
CA PHE A 150 -7.53 1.95 -2.63
C PHE A 150 -8.10 2.25 -1.23
N LYS A 151 -9.41 2.54 -1.13
CA LYS A 151 -10.10 2.69 0.17
C LYS A 151 -10.11 1.38 0.96
N ALA A 152 -10.48 0.28 0.31
CA ALA A 152 -10.56 -1.04 0.95
C ALA A 152 -9.16 -1.49 1.44
N LEU A 153 -8.13 -1.35 0.60
CA LEU A 153 -6.76 -1.66 0.97
C LEU A 153 -6.28 -0.77 2.13
N GLY A 154 -6.53 0.54 2.06
CA GLY A 154 -6.16 1.47 3.12
C GLY A 154 -6.77 1.10 4.47
N LEU A 155 -8.07 0.83 4.52
CA LEU A 155 -8.76 0.43 5.75
C LEU A 155 -8.27 -0.92 6.27
N ALA A 156 -8.06 -1.91 5.41
CA ALA A 156 -7.51 -3.21 5.81
C ALA A 156 -6.09 -3.08 6.37
N VAL A 157 -5.25 -2.25 5.75
CA VAL A 157 -3.91 -1.91 6.25
C VAL A 157 -3.97 -1.23 7.62
N ARG A 158 -4.89 -0.29 7.82
CA ARG A 158 -5.07 0.39 9.11
C ARG A 158 -5.38 -0.60 10.23
N ASP A 159 -6.27 -1.56 9.97
CA ASP A 159 -6.60 -2.59 10.96
C ASP A 159 -5.43 -3.52 11.21
N ALA A 160 -4.71 -3.93 10.17
CA ALA A 160 -3.54 -4.78 10.27
C ALA A 160 -2.37 -4.13 11.05
N LEU A 161 -2.27 -2.79 11.01
CA LEU A 161 -1.28 -2.02 11.76
C LEU A 161 -1.70 -1.68 13.18
N ALA A 162 -2.94 -1.98 13.60
CA ALA A 162 -3.36 -1.77 14.99
C ALA A 162 -2.44 -2.56 15.95
N GLU A 163 -2.28 -2.05 17.16
CA GLU A 163 -1.50 -2.75 18.16
C GLU A 163 -2.23 -4.00 18.65
N GLY A 164 -1.65 -5.17 18.38
CA GLY A 164 -2.19 -6.47 18.79
C GLY A 164 -1.75 -6.93 20.19
N GLY A 165 -0.91 -6.16 20.86
CA GLY A 165 -0.45 -6.42 22.24
C GLY A 165 0.55 -7.58 22.41
N THR A 166 0.65 -8.50 21.46
CA THR A 166 1.56 -9.66 21.52
C THR A 166 2.21 -9.92 20.18
N VAL A 167 3.45 -10.43 20.20
CA VAL A 167 4.11 -10.90 18.98
C VAL A 167 3.43 -12.17 18.48
N PHE A 168 2.76 -12.12 17.33
CA PHE A 168 1.92 -13.18 16.78
C PHE A 168 2.71 -14.33 16.10
N SER A 169 3.99 -14.54 16.46
CA SER A 169 4.81 -15.59 15.87
C SER A 169 5.04 -16.74 16.85
N LEU A 170 4.55 -17.91 16.53
CA LEU A 170 4.87 -19.14 17.25
C LEU A 170 6.36 -19.53 17.17
N LYS A 171 7.10 -18.96 16.21
CA LYS A 171 8.53 -19.22 16.01
C LYS A 171 9.42 -18.25 16.79
N GLY A 172 8.85 -17.24 17.46
CA GLY A 172 9.65 -16.20 18.13
C GLY A 172 10.51 -15.38 17.14
N ALA A 173 11.53 -14.72 17.64
CA ALA A 173 12.50 -14.01 16.81
C ALA A 173 13.45 -15.00 16.14
N VAL A 174 13.51 -14.99 14.81
CA VAL A 174 14.47 -15.78 14.05
C VAL A 174 15.81 -15.05 14.09
N LYS A 175 16.83 -15.64 14.70
CA LYS A 175 18.22 -15.18 14.57
C LYS A 175 18.82 -15.81 13.32
N VAL A 176 19.22 -14.99 12.37
CA VAL A 176 20.06 -15.39 11.23
C VAL A 176 21.48 -14.98 11.58
N THR A 177 22.39 -15.93 11.63
CA THR A 177 23.83 -15.69 11.78
C THR A 177 24.45 -15.95 10.41
N GLU A 178 25.02 -14.95 9.80
CA GLU A 178 25.86 -15.11 8.61
C GLU A 178 27.27 -15.47 9.09
N GLY A 179 27.81 -16.57 8.57
CA GLY A 179 29.17 -17.04 8.83
C GLY A 179 30.17 -16.47 7.85
#